data_c6b6c05f23964a77ebd302ec175d869d
#
_entry.id   c6b6c05f23964a77ebd302ec175d869d
#
_cell.length_a   1.000
_cell.length_b   1.000
_cell.length_c   1.000
_cell.angle_alpha   90.00
_cell.angle_beta   90.00
_cell.angle_gamma   90.00
#
_symmetry.space_group_name_H-M   'P 1'
#
loop_
_entity.id
_entity.type
_entity.pdbx_description
1 polymer ?
#
loop_
_entity_poly.entity_id
_entity_poly.type
_entity_poly.pdbx_seq_one_letter_code
_entity_poly.pdbx_strand_id
1 'polypeptide(L)'
;DHTLAHFRPGEVGDYCFDRAAQPYTAVVDSHFHPKPFGGPAMDAQHLWETFDRLGVRFINYFGIGQVLKLDANCAYYLDCPGVSAIPSIKNDFVNGLELAAYDPDKVHITLSMTFIDLAQAENAVEMIQLYDREFPGMFSWSGELNIMKQALLGNNAEPATIESIDTWAPFMAVFRERGIPVTLHSDLGNNANPTEFLHLMDYVLERYPENKIVWAHMGLSKELTTMSPAQHVRLMGERLDAYPNLYLDISWDVIYNSYHRWGEIFVPFFNAYSTRILPGTDFVAADYKTWEDYARELEVTSRALRVLEDDAFRNIALGQNYFELMEIPYEAPALCSVDEPS
;
A
#
# COMPACT_ATOMS: atom_id res chain seq x y z
N ASP A 1 -12.85 -0.30 -22.14
CA ASP A 1 -11.95 -1.21 -21.43
C ASP A 1 -10.51 -0.86 -21.73
N HIS A 2 -9.63 -0.82 -20.71
CA HIS A 2 -8.21 -0.60 -20.82
C HIS A 2 -7.43 -1.90 -20.50
N THR A 3 -6.22 -2.01 -21.08
CA THR A 3 -5.31 -3.14 -20.87
C THR A 3 -3.93 -2.63 -20.46
N LEU A 4 -3.03 -3.50 -20.04
CA LEU A 4 -1.63 -3.13 -19.74
C LEU A 4 -0.94 -2.43 -20.92
N ALA A 5 -1.26 -2.81 -22.16
CA ALA A 5 -0.68 -2.18 -23.35
C ALA A 5 -0.94 -0.67 -23.42
N HIS A 6 -2.07 -0.19 -22.89
CA HIS A 6 -2.42 1.24 -22.85
C HIS A 6 -1.52 2.07 -21.90
N PHE A 7 -0.78 1.39 -21.04
CA PHE A 7 0.18 2.00 -20.10
C PHE A 7 1.64 1.82 -20.55
N ARG A 8 1.89 1.17 -21.69
CA ARG A 8 3.25 0.97 -22.24
C ARG A 8 3.52 2.04 -23.31
N PRO A 9 4.49 2.94 -23.10
CA PRO A 9 4.79 3.98 -24.08
C PRO A 9 5.05 3.42 -25.49
N GLY A 10 4.31 3.91 -26.48
CA GLY A 10 4.49 3.57 -27.88
C GLY A 10 3.90 2.24 -28.36
N GLU A 11 3.25 1.44 -27.48
CA GLU A 11 2.63 0.17 -27.89
C GLU A 11 1.24 0.35 -28.49
N VAL A 12 0.46 1.28 -27.99
CA VAL A 12 -0.90 1.58 -28.49
C VAL A 12 -0.92 3.05 -28.90
N GLY A 13 -1.31 3.34 -30.16
CA GLY A 13 -1.35 4.71 -30.67
C GLY A 13 -2.18 5.68 -29.82
N ASP A 14 -3.00 6.51 -30.40
CA ASP A 14 -3.70 7.63 -29.74
C ASP A 14 -4.76 7.20 -28.67
N TYR A 15 -4.40 6.29 -27.75
CA TYR A 15 -5.26 5.91 -26.63
C TYR A 15 -5.31 7.02 -25.60
N CYS A 16 -6.52 7.38 -25.16
CA CYS A 16 -6.76 8.22 -24.00
C CYS A 16 -7.69 7.50 -23.00
N PHE A 17 -7.57 7.81 -21.74
CA PHE A 17 -8.46 7.26 -20.71
C PHE A 17 -9.73 8.11 -20.60
N ASP A 18 -10.89 7.50 -20.84
CA ASP A 18 -12.19 8.16 -20.72
C ASP A 18 -12.62 8.22 -19.25
N ARG A 19 -12.25 9.30 -18.59
CA ARG A 19 -12.58 9.55 -17.19
C ARG A 19 -14.10 9.67 -16.95
N ALA A 20 -14.85 10.17 -17.93
CA ALA A 20 -16.28 10.34 -17.81
C ALA A 20 -17.01 8.98 -17.83
N ALA A 21 -16.54 8.01 -18.61
CA ALA A 21 -17.06 6.65 -18.65
C ALA A 21 -16.61 5.79 -17.46
N GLN A 22 -15.45 6.11 -16.86
CA GLN A 22 -14.83 5.30 -15.80
C GLN A 22 -14.46 6.14 -14.55
N PRO A 23 -15.37 6.93 -13.97
CA PRO A 23 -15.03 7.92 -12.93
C PRO A 23 -14.58 7.30 -11.60
N TYR A 24 -14.79 6.01 -11.42
CA TYR A 24 -14.49 5.30 -10.15
C TYR A 24 -13.30 4.38 -10.22
N THR A 25 -12.67 4.27 -11.36
CA THR A 25 -11.60 3.30 -11.57
C THR A 25 -10.29 3.80 -10.99
N ALA A 26 -9.73 3.08 -10.04
CA ALA A 26 -8.31 3.10 -9.77
C ALA A 26 -7.66 1.95 -10.55
N VAL A 27 -6.65 2.27 -11.35
CA VAL A 27 -5.90 1.29 -12.16
C VAL A 27 -4.88 0.56 -11.30
N VAL A 28 -4.44 1.19 -10.22
CA VAL A 28 -3.43 0.71 -9.28
C VAL A 28 -4.06 0.41 -7.93
N ASP A 29 -3.72 -0.74 -7.36
CA ASP A 29 -3.88 -1.04 -5.93
C ASP A 29 -2.48 -1.27 -5.33
N SER A 30 -1.92 -0.24 -4.72
CA SER A 30 -0.57 -0.30 -4.16
C SER A 30 -0.50 -0.95 -2.79
N HIS A 31 -1.64 -1.35 -2.21
CA HIS A 31 -1.72 -1.93 -0.89
C HIS A 31 -2.78 -3.04 -0.85
N PHE A 32 -2.36 -4.26 -1.17
CA PHE A 32 -3.25 -5.41 -1.25
C PHE A 32 -2.62 -6.61 -0.54
N HIS A 33 -3.39 -7.26 0.32
CA HIS A 33 -2.98 -8.48 1.02
C HIS A 33 -3.59 -9.72 0.37
N PRO A 34 -2.85 -10.49 -0.46
CA PRO A 34 -3.38 -11.71 -1.08
C PRO A 34 -3.57 -12.87 -0.10
N LYS A 35 -3.06 -12.72 1.11
CA LYS A 35 -3.19 -13.67 2.23
C LYS A 35 -3.69 -12.95 3.46
N PRO A 36 -4.57 -13.58 4.27
CA PRO A 36 -5.04 -13.01 5.52
C PRO A 36 -3.97 -13.09 6.63
N PHE A 37 -4.18 -12.39 7.71
CA PHE A 37 -3.31 -12.42 8.90
C PHE A 37 -3.30 -13.78 9.59
N GLY A 38 -4.34 -14.57 9.41
CA GLY A 38 -4.51 -15.95 9.82
C GLY A 38 -5.62 -16.62 9.00
N GLY A 39 -5.75 -17.93 9.12
CA GLY A 39 -6.74 -18.68 8.37
C GLY A 39 -6.42 -18.85 6.88
N PRO A 40 -7.36 -19.43 6.12
CA PRO A 40 -7.17 -19.70 4.69
C PRO A 40 -7.38 -18.43 3.82
N ALA A 41 -6.67 -18.40 2.69
CA ALA A 41 -6.73 -17.31 1.71
C ALA A 41 -7.65 -17.62 0.54
N MET A 42 -8.08 -16.59 -0.17
CA MET A 42 -8.70 -16.71 -1.49
C MET A 42 -7.75 -17.41 -2.46
N ASP A 43 -8.32 -18.14 -3.41
CA ASP A 43 -7.58 -18.76 -4.50
C ASP A 43 -6.89 -17.70 -5.39
N ALA A 44 -5.63 -17.93 -5.75
CA ALA A 44 -4.84 -16.98 -6.51
C ALA A 44 -5.42 -16.70 -7.90
N GLN A 45 -5.91 -17.74 -8.60
CA GLN A 45 -6.51 -17.56 -9.92
C GLN A 45 -7.78 -16.72 -9.83
N HIS A 46 -8.60 -16.93 -8.79
CA HIS A 46 -9.80 -16.14 -8.55
C HIS A 46 -9.45 -14.65 -8.31
N LEU A 47 -8.36 -14.36 -7.60
CA LEU A 47 -7.86 -12.98 -7.44
C LEU A 47 -7.49 -12.36 -8.78
N TRP A 48 -6.73 -13.06 -9.62
CA TRP A 48 -6.28 -12.54 -10.92
C TRP A 48 -7.46 -12.24 -11.85
N GLU A 49 -8.45 -13.14 -11.90
CA GLU A 49 -9.70 -12.93 -12.64
C GLU A 49 -10.48 -11.72 -12.11
N THR A 50 -10.47 -11.51 -10.80
CA THR A 50 -11.10 -10.37 -10.14
C THR A 50 -10.45 -9.05 -10.55
N PHE A 51 -9.12 -8.98 -10.52
CA PHE A 51 -8.39 -7.78 -10.95
C PHE A 51 -8.67 -7.44 -12.41
N ASP A 52 -8.59 -8.43 -13.29
CA ASP A 52 -8.86 -8.24 -14.71
C ASP A 52 -10.30 -7.75 -14.95
N ARG A 53 -11.27 -8.38 -14.30
CA ARG A 53 -12.69 -8.02 -14.36
C ARG A 53 -12.97 -6.59 -13.90
N LEU A 54 -12.29 -6.11 -12.85
CA LEU A 54 -12.52 -4.79 -12.28
C LEU A 54 -11.65 -3.69 -12.91
N GLY A 55 -10.80 -4.02 -13.88
CA GLY A 55 -9.95 -3.06 -14.55
C GLY A 55 -8.74 -2.61 -13.75
N VAL A 56 -8.40 -3.29 -12.66
CA VAL A 56 -7.16 -3.06 -11.92
C VAL A 56 -6.03 -3.73 -12.67
N ARG A 57 -4.99 -2.96 -13.02
CA ARG A 57 -3.89 -3.40 -13.88
C ARG A 57 -2.55 -3.52 -13.17
N PHE A 58 -2.42 -2.89 -12.01
CA PHE A 58 -1.19 -2.88 -11.23
C PHE A 58 -1.51 -3.15 -9.77
N ILE A 59 -0.93 -4.21 -9.24
CA ILE A 59 -1.17 -4.64 -7.85
C ILE A 59 0.16 -4.81 -7.14
N ASN A 60 0.28 -4.23 -5.95
CA ASN A 60 1.38 -4.54 -5.05
C ASN A 60 0.91 -5.54 -3.98
N TYR A 61 1.46 -6.73 -4.02
CA TYR A 61 1.19 -7.81 -3.07
C TYR A 61 1.98 -7.62 -1.79
N PHE A 62 1.30 -7.27 -0.73
CA PHE A 62 1.85 -7.37 0.61
C PHE A 62 1.53 -8.75 1.19
N GLY A 63 2.53 -9.53 1.51
CA GLY A 63 2.39 -10.68 2.37
C GLY A 63 2.01 -10.24 3.78
N ILE A 64 2.01 -11.17 4.71
CA ILE A 64 1.83 -10.87 6.12
C ILE A 64 3.10 -11.31 6.84
N GLY A 65 3.91 -10.36 7.26
CA GLY A 65 5.18 -10.63 7.91
C GLY A 65 5.05 -11.07 9.38
N GLN A 66 3.92 -10.73 10.01
CA GLN A 66 3.56 -11.15 11.36
C GLN A 66 2.22 -11.88 11.32
N VAL A 67 2.27 -13.19 11.22
CA VAL A 67 1.08 -14.04 11.05
C VAL A 67 0.54 -14.54 12.39
N LEU A 68 -0.77 -14.68 12.46
CA LEU A 68 -1.43 -15.46 13.51
C LEU A 68 -1.15 -16.95 13.31
N LYS A 69 -1.25 -17.73 14.37
CA LYS A 69 -1.11 -19.19 14.30
C LYS A 69 -2.10 -19.78 13.28
N LEU A 70 -1.68 -20.83 12.57
CA LEU A 70 -2.46 -21.46 11.50
C LEU A 70 -3.84 -21.97 11.95
N ASP A 71 -3.98 -22.34 13.21
CA ASP A 71 -5.21 -22.84 13.81
C ASP A 71 -6.11 -21.74 14.40
N ALA A 72 -5.71 -20.49 14.28
CA ALA A 72 -6.44 -19.38 14.89
C ALA A 72 -7.78 -19.06 14.21
N ASN A 73 -7.98 -19.46 12.95
CA ASN A 73 -9.18 -19.19 12.12
C ASN A 73 -9.62 -17.73 12.02
N CYS A 74 -8.76 -16.77 12.39
CA CYS A 74 -9.05 -15.34 12.31
C CYS A 74 -8.31 -14.73 11.15
N ALA A 75 -9.03 -14.04 10.28
CA ALA A 75 -8.44 -13.30 9.16
C ALA A 75 -7.73 -12.02 9.62
N TYR A 76 -8.12 -11.46 10.76
CA TYR A 76 -7.62 -10.20 11.29
C TYR A 76 -7.11 -10.35 12.73
N TYR A 77 -6.11 -9.52 13.10
CA TYR A 77 -5.55 -9.50 14.46
C TYR A 77 -6.60 -9.21 15.53
N LEU A 78 -7.45 -8.23 15.30
CA LEU A 78 -8.46 -7.77 16.27
C LEU A 78 -9.53 -8.83 16.56
N ASP A 79 -9.71 -9.82 15.69
CA ASP A 79 -10.69 -10.90 15.87
C ASP A 79 -10.14 -12.03 16.77
N CYS A 80 -8.83 -12.06 17.02
CA CYS A 80 -8.17 -13.05 17.85
C CYS A 80 -7.27 -12.40 18.92
N PRO A 81 -7.83 -11.62 19.86
CA PRO A 81 -7.03 -11.02 20.92
C PRO A 81 -6.36 -12.09 21.79
N GLY A 82 -5.10 -11.87 22.13
CA GLY A 82 -4.30 -12.82 22.95
C GLY A 82 -3.64 -13.93 22.15
N VAL A 83 -3.96 -14.13 20.87
CA VAL A 83 -3.24 -15.05 19.99
C VAL A 83 -2.01 -14.34 19.45
N SER A 84 -0.82 -14.88 19.70
CA SER A 84 0.43 -14.24 19.28
C SER A 84 0.56 -14.18 17.76
N ALA A 85 0.88 -13.00 17.25
CA ALA A 85 1.39 -12.82 15.91
C ALA A 85 2.90 -13.07 15.90
N ILE A 86 3.38 -13.86 14.96
CA ILE A 86 4.80 -14.25 14.86
C ILE A 86 5.39 -13.88 13.50
N PRO A 87 6.67 -13.49 13.42
CA PRO A 87 7.36 -13.23 12.18
C PRO A 87 7.35 -14.47 11.27
N SER A 88 7.10 -14.27 9.96
CA SER A 88 7.03 -15.37 8.99
C SER A 88 7.34 -14.90 7.57
N ILE A 89 8.11 -15.71 6.84
CA ILE A 89 8.34 -15.54 5.39
C ILE A 89 7.33 -16.32 4.54
N LYS A 90 6.47 -17.11 5.16
CA LYS A 90 5.60 -18.08 4.46
C LYS A 90 4.75 -17.42 3.38
N ASN A 91 4.06 -16.33 3.72
CA ASN A 91 3.12 -15.70 2.79
C ASN A 91 3.85 -15.06 1.60
N ASP A 92 5.01 -14.46 1.83
CA ASP A 92 5.84 -13.92 0.75
C ASP A 92 6.29 -15.03 -0.20
N PHE A 93 6.75 -16.16 0.33
CA PHE A 93 7.21 -17.30 -0.47
C PHE A 93 6.06 -17.93 -1.27
N VAL A 94 4.87 -18.07 -0.67
CA VAL A 94 3.68 -18.56 -1.37
C VAL A 94 3.29 -17.60 -2.50
N ASN A 95 3.32 -16.29 -2.27
CA ASN A 95 3.07 -15.29 -3.29
C ASN A 95 4.07 -15.41 -4.47
N GLY A 96 5.35 -15.63 -4.18
CA GLY A 96 6.39 -15.85 -5.19
C GLY A 96 6.12 -17.09 -6.04
N LEU A 97 5.73 -18.20 -5.41
CA LEU A 97 5.39 -19.44 -6.12
C LEU A 97 4.14 -19.31 -6.98
N GLU A 98 3.10 -18.64 -6.48
CA GLU A 98 1.87 -18.38 -7.22
C GLU A 98 2.13 -17.48 -8.44
N LEU A 99 2.92 -16.41 -8.26
CA LEU A 99 3.26 -15.50 -9.36
C LEU A 99 4.03 -16.20 -10.50
N ALA A 100 4.84 -17.19 -10.19
CA ALA A 100 5.56 -17.98 -11.20
C ALA A 100 4.63 -18.74 -12.17
N ALA A 101 3.37 -18.96 -11.78
CA ALA A 101 2.34 -19.62 -12.60
C ALA A 101 1.38 -18.63 -13.28
N TYR A 102 1.62 -17.32 -13.13
CA TYR A 102 0.72 -16.26 -13.58
C TYR A 102 1.06 -15.74 -14.99
N ASP A 103 0.02 -15.36 -15.75
CA ASP A 103 0.18 -14.67 -17.04
C ASP A 103 0.40 -13.17 -16.83
N PRO A 104 1.62 -12.64 -17.05
CA PRO A 104 1.94 -11.24 -16.77
C PRO A 104 1.32 -10.23 -17.76
N ASP A 105 0.66 -10.70 -18.83
CA ASP A 105 0.12 -9.81 -19.86
C ASP A 105 -1.21 -9.17 -19.46
N LYS A 106 -1.86 -9.64 -18.42
CA LYS A 106 -3.15 -9.10 -17.96
C LYS A 106 -3.04 -8.05 -16.87
N VAL A 107 -2.29 -8.36 -15.82
CA VAL A 107 -2.11 -7.51 -14.65
C VAL A 107 -0.64 -7.56 -14.23
N HIS A 108 -0.06 -6.43 -13.96
CA HIS A 108 1.29 -6.35 -13.41
C HIS A 108 1.24 -6.51 -11.89
N ILE A 109 1.86 -7.55 -11.38
CA ILE A 109 1.93 -7.84 -9.93
C ILE A 109 3.35 -7.57 -9.44
N THR A 110 3.45 -6.71 -8.43
CA THR A 110 4.68 -6.46 -7.67
C THR A 110 4.67 -7.32 -6.42
N LEU A 111 5.79 -7.94 -6.08
CA LEU A 111 5.96 -8.66 -4.82
C LEU A 111 6.71 -7.82 -3.80
N SER A 112 6.21 -7.83 -2.57
CA SER A 112 6.81 -7.13 -1.42
C SER A 112 7.37 -8.11 -0.40
N MET A 113 8.54 -7.79 0.15
CA MET A 113 9.11 -8.46 1.31
C MET A 113 8.47 -7.91 2.58
N THR A 114 7.80 -8.76 3.35
CA THR A 114 7.05 -8.35 4.55
C THR A 114 7.58 -8.95 5.84
N PHE A 115 8.64 -9.75 5.76
CA PHE A 115 9.17 -10.57 6.87
C PHE A 115 9.84 -9.77 7.99
N ILE A 116 10.26 -8.51 7.74
CA ILE A 116 11.11 -7.76 8.68
C ILE A 116 10.29 -7.38 9.91
N ASP A 117 10.70 -7.89 11.06
CA ASP A 117 10.24 -7.43 12.36
C ASP A 117 11.05 -6.17 12.74
N LEU A 118 10.41 -5.01 12.70
CA LEU A 118 11.09 -3.73 12.94
C LEU A 118 11.53 -3.53 14.40
N ALA A 119 11.02 -4.33 15.33
CA ALA A 119 11.52 -4.35 16.70
C ALA A 119 12.83 -5.15 16.85
N GLN A 120 13.10 -6.09 15.93
CA GLN A 120 14.24 -7.02 15.97
C GLN A 120 14.72 -7.33 14.53
N ALA A 121 15.38 -6.35 13.89
CA ALA A 121 15.69 -6.39 12.46
C ALA A 121 17.14 -6.84 12.14
N GLU A 122 17.87 -7.42 13.09
CA GLU A 122 19.32 -7.72 12.94
C GLU A 122 19.62 -8.69 11.81
N ASN A 123 18.69 -9.62 11.51
CA ASN A 123 18.88 -10.62 10.45
C ASN A 123 18.28 -10.19 9.10
N ALA A 124 17.80 -8.96 8.96
CA ALA A 124 17.07 -8.52 7.78
C ALA A 124 17.88 -8.66 6.48
N VAL A 125 19.15 -8.30 6.49
CA VAL A 125 20.01 -8.40 5.30
C VAL A 125 20.23 -9.85 4.87
N GLU A 126 20.47 -10.76 5.82
CA GLU A 126 20.60 -12.20 5.53
C GLU A 126 19.30 -12.76 4.90
N MET A 127 18.17 -12.36 5.43
CA MET A 127 16.88 -12.77 4.90
C MET A 127 16.60 -12.19 3.51
N ILE A 128 16.96 -10.93 3.21
CA ILE A 128 16.89 -10.36 1.87
C ILE A 128 17.71 -11.20 0.89
N GLN A 129 18.91 -11.63 1.29
CA GLN A 129 19.76 -12.51 0.47
C GLN A 129 19.09 -13.89 0.24
N LEU A 130 18.32 -14.40 1.19
CA LEU A 130 17.53 -15.62 0.99
C LEU A 130 16.47 -15.41 -0.11
N TYR A 131 15.71 -14.29 -0.06
CA TYR A 131 14.76 -13.95 -1.12
C TYR A 131 15.42 -13.83 -2.49
N ASP A 132 16.60 -13.21 -2.57
CA ASP A 132 17.36 -13.08 -3.81
C ASP A 132 17.77 -14.45 -4.40
N ARG A 133 18.09 -15.42 -3.53
CA ARG A 133 18.46 -16.78 -3.98
C ARG A 133 17.26 -17.60 -4.44
N GLU A 134 16.16 -17.54 -3.70
CA GLU A 134 14.97 -18.38 -3.96
C GLU A 134 14.09 -17.78 -5.07
N PHE A 135 14.04 -16.46 -5.18
CA PHE A 135 13.22 -15.72 -6.14
C PHE A 135 14.02 -14.58 -6.80
N PRO A 136 15.01 -14.90 -7.65
CA PRO A 136 15.89 -13.88 -8.23
C PRO A 136 15.12 -12.76 -8.95
N GLY A 137 15.27 -11.51 -8.48
CA GLY A 137 14.67 -10.33 -9.10
C GLY A 137 13.16 -10.19 -9.00
N MET A 138 12.47 -11.04 -8.23
CA MET A 138 11.00 -11.01 -8.15
C MET A 138 10.46 -10.02 -7.11
N PHE A 139 11.19 -9.78 -6.02
CA PHE A 139 10.76 -8.88 -4.96
C PHE A 139 11.37 -7.49 -5.16
N SER A 140 10.53 -6.49 -5.41
CA SER A 140 10.94 -5.12 -5.75
C SER A 140 10.33 -4.05 -4.86
N TRP A 141 9.65 -4.47 -3.79
CA TRP A 141 9.07 -3.60 -2.75
C TRP A 141 9.28 -4.24 -1.38
N SER A 142 9.18 -3.46 -0.30
CA SER A 142 9.15 -3.98 1.06
C SER A 142 8.00 -3.36 1.85
N GLY A 143 7.35 -4.16 2.66
CA GLY A 143 6.18 -3.77 3.47
C GLY A 143 4.91 -4.53 3.08
N GLU A 144 3.88 -4.31 3.81
CA GLU A 144 3.72 -3.42 4.96
C GLU A 144 4.58 -3.87 6.15
N LEU A 145 5.45 -3.01 6.66
CA LEU A 145 6.24 -3.26 7.88
C LEU A 145 5.69 -2.40 9.02
N ASN A 146 5.64 -2.95 10.23
CA ASN A 146 4.96 -2.33 11.35
C ASN A 146 5.95 -1.61 12.30
N ILE A 147 5.92 -0.28 12.32
CA ILE A 147 6.58 0.52 13.35
C ILE A 147 5.72 0.51 14.62
N MET A 148 4.51 1.02 14.51
CA MET A 148 3.48 1.01 15.54
C MET A 148 2.15 0.66 14.87
N LYS A 149 1.67 -0.54 15.14
CA LYS A 149 0.34 -1.01 14.72
C LYS A 149 -0.42 -1.44 15.97
N GLN A 150 -1.30 -0.57 16.48
CA GLN A 150 -2.00 -0.80 17.74
C GLN A 150 -2.80 -2.09 17.73
N ALA A 151 -3.32 -2.50 16.57
CA ALA A 151 -3.98 -3.78 16.39
C ALA A 151 -3.12 -5.00 16.80
N LEU A 152 -1.79 -4.89 16.68
CA LEU A 152 -0.84 -5.96 17.04
C LEU A 152 -0.53 -6.04 18.55
N LEU A 153 -0.80 -4.97 19.31
CA LEU A 153 -0.52 -4.96 20.75
C LEU A 153 -1.33 -6.03 21.48
N GLY A 154 -2.56 -6.28 21.03
CA GLY A 154 -3.39 -7.37 21.54
C GLY A 154 -2.92 -8.78 21.13
N ASN A 155 -1.95 -8.90 20.25
CA ASN A 155 -1.40 -10.13 19.71
C ASN A 155 0.08 -10.35 20.08
N ASN A 156 0.51 -9.76 21.19
CA ASN A 156 1.84 -9.90 21.79
C ASN A 156 3.00 -9.51 20.86
N ALA A 157 2.76 -8.69 19.86
CA ALA A 157 3.82 -8.13 19.03
C ALA A 157 4.36 -6.84 19.68
N GLU A 158 5.66 -6.65 19.61
CA GLU A 158 6.32 -5.47 20.13
C GLU A 158 6.42 -4.41 19.04
N PRO A 159 6.12 -3.11 19.35
CA PRO A 159 6.35 -2.03 18.41
C PRO A 159 7.86 -1.73 18.29
N ALA A 160 8.24 -1.06 17.20
CA ALA A 160 9.57 -0.50 17.08
C ALA A 160 9.80 0.58 18.15
N THR A 161 11.05 0.73 18.54
CA THR A 161 11.53 1.77 19.45
C THR A 161 12.57 2.64 18.76
N ILE A 162 12.92 3.78 19.34
CA ILE A 162 14.00 4.63 18.83
C ILE A 162 15.29 3.81 18.70
N GLU A 163 15.60 2.98 19.69
CA GLU A 163 16.78 2.13 19.69
C GLU A 163 16.73 1.08 18.58
N SER A 164 15.56 0.46 18.34
CA SER A 164 15.43 -0.49 17.23
C SER A 164 15.55 0.18 15.88
N ILE A 165 15.01 1.39 15.69
CA ILE A 165 15.12 2.17 14.46
C ILE A 165 16.58 2.43 14.09
N ASP A 166 17.44 2.68 15.06
CA ASP A 166 18.89 2.88 14.83
C ASP A 166 19.58 1.63 14.25
N THR A 167 19.03 0.45 14.49
CA THR A 167 19.58 -0.82 13.98
C THR A 167 19.20 -1.10 12.52
N TRP A 168 18.31 -0.32 11.89
CA TRP A 168 17.82 -0.60 10.53
C TRP A 168 18.79 -0.20 9.41
N ALA A 169 19.82 0.55 9.72
CA ALA A 169 20.74 1.10 8.72
C ALA A 169 21.24 0.07 7.68
N PRO A 170 21.59 -1.18 8.02
CA PRO A 170 22.08 -2.15 7.04
C PRO A 170 21.02 -2.51 5.97
N PHE A 171 19.78 -2.83 6.36
CA PHE A 171 18.77 -3.20 5.37
C PHE A 171 18.20 -1.97 4.64
N MET A 172 18.09 -0.82 5.31
CA MET A 172 17.68 0.43 4.67
C MET A 172 18.67 0.86 3.60
N ALA A 173 19.99 0.62 3.81
CA ALA A 173 21.01 0.85 2.79
C ALA A 173 20.78 -0.05 1.55
N VAL A 174 20.49 -1.33 1.75
CA VAL A 174 20.18 -2.26 0.65
C VAL A 174 18.96 -1.77 -0.16
N PHE A 175 17.90 -1.35 0.52
CA PHE A 175 16.70 -0.85 -0.16
C PHE A 175 16.96 0.45 -0.92
N ARG A 176 17.69 1.39 -0.33
CA ARG A 176 18.09 2.63 -1.01
C ARG A 176 18.93 2.35 -2.26
N GLU A 177 19.93 1.51 -2.16
CA GLU A 177 20.84 1.18 -3.27
C GLU A 177 20.11 0.47 -4.42
N ARG A 178 19.08 -0.30 -4.12
CA ARG A 178 18.25 -1.02 -5.11
C ARG A 178 17.03 -0.21 -5.58
N GLY A 179 16.78 0.97 -5.03
CA GLY A 179 15.58 1.77 -5.32
C GLY A 179 14.28 1.13 -4.84
N ILE A 180 14.33 0.23 -3.84
CA ILE A 180 13.18 -0.48 -3.30
C ILE A 180 12.39 0.43 -2.36
N PRO A 181 11.10 0.73 -2.66
CA PRO A 181 10.23 1.45 -1.73
C PRO A 181 9.91 0.61 -0.50
N VAL A 182 9.69 1.29 0.63
CA VAL A 182 9.32 0.67 1.91
C VAL A 182 8.00 1.25 2.38
N THR A 183 6.97 0.42 2.48
CA THR A 183 5.70 0.83 3.10
C THR A 183 5.76 0.55 4.61
N LEU A 184 5.55 1.60 5.38
CA LEU A 184 5.58 1.56 6.85
C LEU A 184 4.21 1.84 7.42
N HIS A 185 3.70 0.92 8.24
CA HIS A 185 2.53 1.15 9.08
C HIS A 185 2.98 1.81 10.38
N SER A 186 2.58 3.03 10.59
CA SER A 186 2.87 3.76 11.82
C SER A 186 1.67 4.60 12.23
N ASP A 187 0.93 4.10 13.20
CA ASP A 187 -0.22 4.81 13.77
C ASP A 187 0.23 6.16 14.35
N LEU A 188 -0.51 7.23 14.07
CA LEU A 188 -0.26 8.54 14.64
C LEU A 188 -0.45 8.54 16.16
N GLY A 189 -1.50 7.89 16.62
CA GLY A 189 -1.90 7.84 18.02
C GLY A 189 -3.27 7.20 18.17
N ASN A 190 -4.00 7.63 19.19
CA ASN A 190 -5.33 7.13 19.52
C ASN A 190 -6.22 8.28 19.99
N ASN A 191 -7.46 7.98 20.36
CA ASN A 191 -8.41 9.01 20.79
C ASN A 191 -8.03 9.72 22.09
N ALA A 192 -7.20 9.10 22.95
CA ALA A 192 -6.70 9.73 24.17
C ALA A 192 -5.53 10.69 23.89
N ASN A 193 -4.67 10.32 22.93
CA ASN A 193 -3.55 11.15 22.47
C ASN A 193 -3.34 10.97 20.96
N PRO A 194 -3.89 11.87 20.12
CA PRO A 194 -3.89 11.70 18.67
C PRO A 194 -2.52 11.68 17.99
N THR A 195 -1.47 12.11 18.66
CA THR A 195 -0.10 12.14 18.14
C THR A 195 0.91 11.38 19.02
N GLU A 196 0.43 10.45 19.82
CA GLU A 196 1.24 9.70 20.79
C GLU A 196 2.46 9.04 20.17
N PHE A 197 2.30 8.45 18.98
CA PHE A 197 3.34 7.65 18.31
C PHE A 197 4.00 8.38 17.14
N LEU A 198 3.59 9.62 16.84
CA LEU A 198 4.10 10.39 15.70
C LEU A 198 5.62 10.52 15.72
N HIS A 199 6.22 10.63 16.90
CA HIS A 199 7.66 10.77 17.09
C HIS A 199 8.47 9.58 16.53
N LEU A 200 7.88 8.38 16.45
CA LEU A 200 8.56 7.21 15.87
C LEU A 200 8.73 7.38 14.37
N MET A 201 7.66 7.75 13.66
CA MET A 201 7.74 7.99 12.22
C MET A 201 8.62 9.20 11.90
N ASP A 202 8.52 10.28 12.69
CA ASP A 202 9.39 11.44 12.53
C ASP A 202 10.87 11.05 12.66
N TYR A 203 11.20 10.21 13.61
CA TYR A 203 12.56 9.70 13.77
C TYR A 203 13.04 8.86 12.59
N VAL A 204 12.17 8.00 12.03
CA VAL A 204 12.49 7.23 10.81
C VAL A 204 12.77 8.16 9.63
N LEU A 205 11.94 9.17 9.41
CA LEU A 205 12.10 10.12 8.31
C LEU A 205 13.40 10.94 8.45
N GLU A 206 13.74 11.35 9.67
CA GLU A 206 14.97 12.06 9.97
C GLU A 206 16.20 11.14 9.78
N ARG A 207 16.10 9.88 10.19
CA ARG A 207 17.22 8.93 10.18
C ARG A 207 17.50 8.36 8.79
N TYR A 208 16.45 8.19 7.95
CA TYR A 208 16.53 7.57 6.63
C TYR A 208 15.88 8.43 5.52
N PRO A 209 16.29 9.72 5.38
CA PRO A 209 15.60 10.66 4.48
C PRO A 209 15.82 10.34 2.99
N GLU A 210 16.84 9.53 2.65
CA GLU A 210 17.15 9.16 1.27
C GLU A 210 16.39 7.90 0.80
N ASN A 211 15.73 7.19 1.71
CA ASN A 211 14.93 6.02 1.37
C ASN A 211 13.57 6.44 0.80
N LYS A 212 13.07 5.69 -0.18
CA LYS A 212 11.70 5.81 -0.66
C LYS A 212 10.77 5.22 0.40
N ILE A 213 10.06 6.06 1.13
CA ILE A 213 9.18 5.65 2.23
C ILE A 213 7.74 5.94 1.86
N VAL A 214 6.86 4.96 2.03
CA VAL A 214 5.42 5.09 1.87
C VAL A 214 4.77 4.93 3.25
N TRP A 215 4.06 5.95 3.71
CA TRP A 215 3.35 5.89 4.98
C TRP A 215 1.94 5.35 4.78
N ALA A 216 1.71 4.13 5.24
CA ALA A 216 0.43 3.45 5.10
C ALA A 216 -0.70 4.22 5.80
N HIS A 217 -1.85 4.32 5.13
CA HIS A 217 -3.10 4.92 5.66
C HIS A 217 -2.96 6.35 6.16
N MET A 218 -1.93 7.07 5.73
CA MET A 218 -1.61 8.41 6.25
C MET A 218 -1.52 8.44 7.79
N GLY A 219 -1.07 7.34 8.39
CA GLY A 219 -0.95 7.19 9.85
C GLY A 219 -2.27 6.99 10.60
N LEU A 220 -3.39 6.82 9.92
CA LEU A 220 -4.69 6.56 10.56
C LEU A 220 -4.84 5.08 10.93
N SER A 221 -5.68 4.86 11.94
CA SER A 221 -6.10 3.54 12.42
C SER A 221 -7.50 3.60 13.01
N LYS A 222 -8.06 2.44 13.36
CA LYS A 222 -9.37 2.37 14.02
C LYS A 222 -9.38 2.97 15.42
N GLU A 223 -8.23 3.09 16.05
CA GLU A 223 -8.04 3.66 17.38
C GLU A 223 -8.03 5.20 17.38
N LEU A 224 -7.86 5.83 16.21
CA LEU A 224 -7.83 7.27 16.04
C LEU A 224 -9.00 7.76 15.18
N THR A 225 -10.10 8.12 15.82
CA THR A 225 -11.32 8.59 15.15
C THR A 225 -11.64 10.07 15.44
N THR A 226 -10.88 10.72 16.31
CA THR A 226 -11.16 12.08 16.82
C THR A 226 -10.25 13.15 16.22
N MET A 227 -9.23 12.78 15.44
CA MET A 227 -8.34 13.77 14.83
C MET A 227 -9.11 14.65 13.83
N SER A 228 -8.94 15.97 13.94
CA SER A 228 -9.47 16.89 12.95
C SER A 228 -8.82 16.66 11.59
N PRO A 229 -9.58 16.53 10.50
CA PRO A 229 -9.03 16.43 9.15
C PRO A 229 -8.07 17.57 8.79
N ALA A 230 -8.36 18.79 9.20
CA ALA A 230 -7.47 19.93 9.00
C ALA A 230 -6.12 19.76 9.72
N GLN A 231 -6.13 19.22 10.93
CA GLN A 231 -4.90 18.88 11.65
C GLN A 231 -4.15 17.73 10.94
N HIS A 232 -4.86 16.70 10.49
CA HIS A 232 -4.28 15.56 9.83
C HIS A 232 -3.55 15.96 8.53
N VAL A 233 -4.21 16.68 7.62
CA VAL A 233 -3.57 17.11 6.37
C VAL A 233 -2.42 18.07 6.60
N ARG A 234 -2.47 18.89 7.63
CA ARG A 234 -1.36 19.75 8.03
C ARG A 234 -0.15 18.92 8.47
N LEU A 235 -0.35 17.93 9.34
CA LEU A 235 0.72 17.03 9.78
C LEU A 235 1.37 16.28 8.61
N MET A 236 0.56 15.79 7.66
CA MET A 236 1.06 15.12 6.47
C MET A 236 1.81 16.09 5.54
N GLY A 237 1.26 17.27 5.29
CA GLY A 237 1.87 18.29 4.44
C GLY A 237 3.22 18.76 4.94
N GLU A 238 3.34 19.04 6.25
CA GLU A 238 4.62 19.41 6.87
C GLU A 238 5.72 18.39 6.62
N ARG A 239 5.40 17.10 6.62
CA ARG A 239 6.35 16.01 6.39
C ARG A 239 6.64 15.80 4.91
N LEU A 240 5.64 15.92 4.06
CA LEU A 240 5.86 15.88 2.60
C LEU A 240 6.77 17.03 2.14
N ASP A 241 6.61 18.22 2.71
CA ASP A 241 7.47 19.38 2.41
C ASP A 241 8.90 19.19 2.91
N ALA A 242 9.07 18.54 4.07
CA ALA A 242 10.39 18.33 4.67
C ALA A 242 11.15 17.13 4.05
N TYR A 243 10.44 16.09 3.57
CA TYR A 243 11.03 14.84 3.13
C TYR A 243 10.62 14.49 1.69
N PRO A 244 11.45 14.82 0.68
CA PRO A 244 11.12 14.64 -0.73
C PRO A 244 10.90 13.19 -1.16
N ASN A 245 11.38 12.22 -0.41
CA ASN A 245 11.23 10.78 -0.69
C ASN A 245 10.08 10.11 0.09
N LEU A 246 9.29 10.90 0.84
CA LEU A 246 8.09 10.42 1.51
C LEU A 246 6.91 10.42 0.55
N TYR A 247 6.15 9.33 0.55
CA TYR A 247 4.87 9.15 -0.14
C TYR A 247 3.81 8.78 0.90
N LEU A 248 2.55 9.08 0.57
CA LEU A 248 1.41 8.69 1.40
C LEU A 248 0.58 7.64 0.65
N ASP A 249 0.20 6.62 1.37
CA ASP A 249 -0.75 5.62 0.93
C ASP A 249 -2.14 5.99 1.49
N ILE A 250 -3.13 6.10 0.60
CA ILE A 250 -4.50 6.45 0.96
C ILE A 250 -5.42 5.22 0.96
N SER A 251 -4.88 4.04 1.21
CA SER A 251 -5.63 2.80 1.37
C SER A 251 -6.40 2.76 2.70
N TRP A 252 -7.26 1.74 2.82
CA TRP A 252 -8.11 1.44 3.95
C TRP A 252 -9.32 2.39 4.11
N ASP A 253 -10.44 1.84 4.52
CA ASP A 253 -11.71 2.56 4.67
C ASP A 253 -11.74 3.57 5.81
N VAL A 254 -10.81 3.47 6.76
CA VAL A 254 -10.71 4.42 7.89
C VAL A 254 -10.57 5.88 7.46
N ILE A 255 -9.91 6.12 6.30
CA ILE A 255 -9.83 7.46 5.71
C ILE A 255 -11.21 7.88 5.21
N TYR A 256 -11.96 6.96 4.61
CA TYR A 256 -13.18 7.24 3.85
C TYR A 256 -14.44 7.22 4.70
N ASN A 257 -14.43 6.63 5.89
CA ASN A 257 -15.54 6.71 6.84
C ASN A 257 -15.91 8.16 7.20
N SER A 258 -14.95 9.06 7.10
CA SER A 258 -15.15 10.50 7.30
C SER A 258 -15.14 11.30 6.00
N TYR A 259 -14.79 10.69 4.86
CA TYR A 259 -14.50 11.39 3.61
C TYR A 259 -15.68 12.18 3.05
N HIS A 260 -16.90 11.64 3.10
CA HIS A 260 -18.11 12.35 2.66
C HIS A 260 -18.39 13.62 3.46
N ARG A 261 -17.81 13.73 4.68
CA ARG A 261 -17.84 14.95 5.51
C ARG A 261 -16.65 15.86 5.26
N TRP A 262 -15.53 15.32 4.78
CA TRP A 262 -14.22 15.96 4.82
C TRP A 262 -13.57 16.11 3.44
N GLY A 263 -14.29 15.83 2.37
CA GLY A 263 -13.81 16.00 1.00
C GLY A 263 -13.31 17.41 0.70
N GLU A 264 -13.92 18.42 1.31
CA GLU A 264 -13.47 19.82 1.21
C GLU A 264 -12.05 20.06 1.75
N ILE A 265 -11.54 19.18 2.60
CA ILE A 265 -10.20 19.27 3.17
C ILE A 265 -9.23 18.32 2.44
N PHE A 266 -9.62 17.07 2.21
CA PHE A 266 -8.75 16.08 1.60
C PHE A 266 -8.53 16.29 0.11
N VAL A 267 -9.55 16.71 -0.66
CA VAL A 267 -9.41 16.91 -2.11
C VAL A 267 -8.37 17.98 -2.46
N PRO A 268 -8.42 19.19 -1.88
CA PRO A 268 -7.36 20.18 -2.12
C PRO A 268 -5.97 19.70 -1.69
N PHE A 269 -5.88 18.93 -0.61
CA PHE A 269 -4.63 18.34 -0.16
C PHE A 269 -4.09 17.32 -1.17
N PHE A 270 -4.92 16.41 -1.67
CA PHE A 270 -4.51 15.43 -2.69
C PHE A 270 -4.13 16.11 -4.01
N ASN A 271 -4.82 17.16 -4.43
CA ASN A 271 -4.44 17.95 -5.60
C ASN A 271 -3.08 18.65 -5.39
N ALA A 272 -2.84 19.23 -4.23
CA ALA A 272 -1.60 19.95 -3.91
C ALA A 272 -0.37 19.02 -3.86
N TYR A 273 -0.54 17.80 -3.36
CA TYR A 273 0.53 16.79 -3.24
C TYR A 273 0.35 15.62 -4.22
N SER A 274 -0.21 15.90 -5.40
CA SER A 274 -0.64 14.90 -6.37
C SER A 274 0.45 13.94 -6.85
N THR A 275 1.73 14.32 -6.77
CA THR A 275 2.87 13.48 -7.16
C THR A 275 3.41 12.59 -6.03
N ARG A 276 2.78 12.62 -4.85
CA ARG A 276 3.31 12.00 -3.63
C ARG A 276 2.30 11.06 -2.94
N ILE A 277 1.22 10.70 -3.63
CA ILE A 277 0.10 9.91 -3.10
C ILE A 277 -0.09 8.66 -3.95
N LEU A 278 -0.32 7.54 -3.28
CA LEU A 278 -0.59 6.24 -3.89
C LEU A 278 -1.99 5.75 -3.51
N PRO A 279 -2.77 5.23 -4.46
CA PRO A 279 -4.06 4.62 -4.20
C PRO A 279 -3.88 3.18 -3.73
N GLY A 280 -4.80 2.67 -2.94
CA GLY A 280 -4.81 1.29 -2.50
C GLY A 280 -6.09 0.95 -1.76
N THR A 281 -6.35 -0.34 -1.55
CA THR A 281 -7.54 -0.82 -0.85
C THR A 281 -7.26 -1.25 0.58
N ASP A 282 -6.10 -1.80 0.87
CA ASP A 282 -5.81 -2.57 2.08
C ASP A 282 -6.72 -3.82 2.21
N PHE A 283 -7.19 -4.32 1.06
CA PHE A 283 -8.03 -5.51 1.06
C PHE A 283 -7.23 -6.72 1.52
N VAL A 284 -7.84 -7.50 2.41
CA VAL A 284 -7.29 -8.75 2.93
C VAL A 284 -8.08 -9.91 2.36
N ALA A 285 -7.43 -10.72 1.52
CA ALA A 285 -8.07 -11.76 0.71
C ALA A 285 -8.24 -13.07 1.50
N ALA A 286 -9.15 -13.08 2.46
CA ALA A 286 -9.56 -14.29 3.17
C ALA A 286 -10.52 -15.14 2.31
N ASP A 287 -10.52 -16.45 2.51
CA ASP A 287 -11.27 -17.42 1.68
C ASP A 287 -12.79 -17.22 1.68
N TYR A 288 -13.35 -16.67 2.76
CA TYR A 288 -14.79 -16.38 2.86
C TYR A 288 -15.23 -15.12 2.12
N LYS A 289 -14.28 -14.30 1.63
CA LYS A 289 -14.58 -13.09 0.86
C LYS A 289 -14.79 -13.42 -0.62
N THR A 290 -15.51 -12.54 -1.29
CA THR A 290 -15.83 -12.66 -2.71
C THR A 290 -15.21 -11.52 -3.52
N TRP A 291 -15.31 -11.63 -4.86
CA TRP A 291 -14.88 -10.53 -5.74
C TRP A 291 -15.73 -9.26 -5.52
N GLU A 292 -17.01 -9.40 -5.09
CA GLU A 292 -17.89 -8.29 -4.76
C GLU A 292 -17.42 -7.54 -3.51
N ASP A 293 -16.79 -8.24 -2.56
CA ASP A 293 -16.21 -7.61 -1.38
C ASP A 293 -15.00 -6.72 -1.79
N TYR A 294 -14.17 -7.23 -2.69
CA TYR A 294 -13.06 -6.43 -3.23
C TYR A 294 -13.57 -5.25 -4.08
N ALA A 295 -14.56 -5.48 -4.94
CA ALA A 295 -15.17 -4.42 -5.76
C ALA A 295 -15.75 -3.28 -4.89
N ARG A 296 -16.36 -3.63 -3.75
CA ARG A 296 -16.89 -2.66 -2.79
C ARG A 296 -15.77 -1.85 -2.13
N GLU A 297 -14.70 -2.50 -1.72
CA GLU A 297 -13.55 -1.82 -1.12
C GLU A 297 -12.86 -0.89 -2.13
N LEU A 298 -12.65 -1.36 -3.35
CA LEU A 298 -12.11 -0.57 -4.43
C LEU A 298 -13.00 0.65 -4.74
N GLU A 299 -14.32 0.48 -4.75
CA GLU A 299 -15.26 1.59 -4.94
C GLU A 299 -15.13 2.61 -3.82
N VAL A 300 -15.10 2.17 -2.55
CA VAL A 300 -14.98 3.06 -1.39
C VAL A 300 -13.68 3.85 -1.45
N THR A 301 -12.54 3.19 -1.68
CA THR A 301 -11.24 3.85 -1.69
C THR A 301 -11.00 4.70 -2.94
N SER A 302 -11.73 4.47 -4.03
CA SER A 302 -11.66 5.27 -5.25
C SER A 302 -12.53 6.52 -5.22
N ARG A 303 -13.43 6.68 -4.27
CA ARG A 303 -14.36 7.85 -4.21
C ARG A 303 -13.64 9.17 -4.19
N ALA A 304 -12.54 9.25 -3.44
CA ALA A 304 -11.72 10.44 -3.37
C ALA A 304 -11.17 10.85 -4.73
N LEU A 305 -10.90 9.90 -5.60
CA LEU A 305 -10.21 10.13 -6.86
C LEU A 305 -11.13 10.76 -7.92
N ARG A 306 -12.45 10.61 -7.80
CA ARG A 306 -13.43 11.12 -8.77
C ARG A 306 -13.40 12.61 -8.97
N VAL A 307 -13.13 13.34 -7.90
CA VAL A 307 -13.25 14.81 -7.83
C VAL A 307 -11.91 15.51 -7.83
N LEU A 308 -10.82 14.76 -8.04
CA LEU A 308 -9.49 15.33 -8.20
C LEU A 308 -9.38 16.10 -9.53
N GLU A 309 -8.50 17.07 -9.57
CA GLU A 309 -8.07 17.71 -10.82
C GLU A 309 -7.46 16.67 -11.76
N ASP A 310 -7.45 16.93 -13.06
CA ASP A 310 -7.04 15.94 -14.07
C ASP A 310 -5.60 15.46 -13.89
N ASP A 311 -4.67 16.34 -13.57
CA ASP A 311 -3.28 15.95 -13.30
C ASP A 311 -3.17 15.07 -12.07
N ALA A 312 -3.88 15.40 -10.99
CA ALA A 312 -3.90 14.60 -9.78
C ALA A 312 -4.57 13.23 -10.01
N PHE A 313 -5.66 13.19 -10.77
CA PHE A 313 -6.30 11.94 -11.16
C PHE A 313 -5.33 11.05 -11.96
N ARG A 314 -4.65 11.61 -12.96
CA ARG A 314 -3.67 10.89 -13.77
C ARG A 314 -2.52 10.36 -12.90
N ASN A 315 -1.98 11.19 -12.02
CA ASN A 315 -0.87 10.83 -11.16
C ASN A 315 -1.23 9.73 -10.15
N ILE A 316 -2.40 9.81 -9.54
CA ILE A 316 -2.83 8.91 -8.47
C ILE A 316 -3.63 7.72 -9.04
N ALA A 317 -4.79 7.98 -9.65
CA ALA A 317 -5.71 6.93 -10.08
C ALA A 317 -5.19 6.12 -11.27
N LEU A 318 -4.50 6.75 -12.22
CA LEU A 318 -3.92 6.09 -13.39
C LEU A 318 -2.47 5.64 -13.19
N GLY A 319 -1.92 5.83 -12.00
CA GLY A 319 -0.71 5.15 -11.56
C GLY A 319 0.61 5.82 -11.87
N GLN A 320 0.66 7.05 -12.39
CA GLN A 320 1.94 7.70 -12.71
C GLN A 320 2.89 7.71 -11.51
N ASN A 321 2.39 8.04 -10.31
CA ASN A 321 3.20 8.04 -9.09
C ASN A 321 3.76 6.65 -8.75
N TYR A 322 2.95 5.61 -8.95
CA TYR A 322 3.38 4.23 -8.73
C TYR A 322 4.48 3.83 -9.70
N PHE A 323 4.35 4.17 -10.98
CA PHE A 323 5.34 3.84 -12.00
C PHE A 323 6.68 4.55 -11.76
N GLU A 324 6.64 5.82 -11.40
CA GLU A 324 7.83 6.61 -11.08
C GLU A 324 8.52 6.12 -9.79
N LEU A 325 7.74 5.84 -8.74
CA LEU A 325 8.28 5.30 -7.49
C LEU A 325 8.99 3.97 -7.68
N MET A 326 8.39 3.09 -8.48
CA MET A 326 8.90 1.76 -8.81
C MET A 326 9.99 1.77 -9.89
N GLU A 327 10.15 2.87 -10.63
CA GLU A 327 11.05 2.95 -11.79
C GLU A 327 10.76 1.87 -12.85
N ILE A 328 9.45 1.58 -13.08
CA ILE A 328 9.01 0.59 -14.07
C ILE A 328 8.61 1.26 -15.39
N PRO A 329 8.73 0.56 -16.54
CA PRO A 329 8.55 1.15 -17.86
C PRO A 329 7.06 1.27 -18.25
N TYR A 330 6.28 1.95 -17.41
CA TYR A 330 4.88 2.28 -17.67
C TYR A 330 4.66 3.77 -17.53
N GLU A 331 3.63 4.27 -18.20
CA GLU A 331 3.21 5.67 -18.18
C GLU A 331 1.68 5.73 -18.12
N ALA A 332 1.15 6.60 -17.29
CA ALA A 332 -0.28 6.85 -17.26
C ALA A 332 -0.74 7.51 -18.57
N PRO A 333 -1.81 7.03 -19.22
CA PRO A 333 -2.30 7.60 -20.45
C PRO A 333 -2.80 9.03 -20.26
N ALA A 334 -2.88 9.77 -21.35
CA ALA A 334 -3.58 11.05 -21.36
C ALA A 334 -5.08 10.84 -21.08
N LEU A 335 -5.73 11.87 -20.53
CA LEU A 335 -7.19 11.86 -20.41
C LEU A 335 -7.80 12.27 -21.75
N CYS A 336 -8.94 11.65 -22.12
CA CYS A 336 -9.67 12.07 -23.32
C CYS A 336 -10.18 13.50 -23.13
N SER A 337 -10.03 14.32 -24.18
CA SER A 337 -10.62 15.66 -24.18
C SER A 337 -12.15 15.58 -24.21
N VAL A 338 -12.82 16.47 -23.49
CA VAL A 338 -14.28 16.49 -23.38
C VAL A 338 -14.95 16.78 -24.75
N ASP A 339 -14.17 17.24 -25.74
CA ASP A 339 -14.65 17.64 -27.06
C ASP A 339 -14.46 16.58 -28.17
N GLU A 340 -13.85 15.44 -27.89
CA GLU A 340 -13.72 14.34 -28.85
C GLU A 340 -14.77 13.25 -28.56
N PRO A 341 -15.81 13.09 -29.42
CA PRO A 341 -16.68 11.93 -29.31
C PRO A 341 -15.92 10.66 -29.66
N SER A 342 -15.93 9.71 -28.74
CA SER A 342 -15.36 8.37 -28.86
C SER A 342 -15.87 7.60 -30.08
#